data_0b50e53105b8b9287e8731dcabffdb92
#
_entry.id   0b50e53105b8b9287e8731dcabffdb92
#
_cell.length_a   1.000
_cell.length_b   1.000
_cell.length_c   1.000
_cell.angle_alpha   90.00
_cell.angle_beta   90.00
_cell.angle_gamma   90.00
#
_symmetry.space_group_name_H-M   'P 1'
#
loop_
_entity.id
_entity.type
_entity.pdbx_description
1 polymer ?
#
loop_
_entity_poly.entity_id
_entity_poly.type
_entity_poly.pdbx_seq_one_letter_code
_entity_poly.pdbx_strand_id
1 'polypeptide(L)'
;MKFGNAAWGWTPIPEDMPEGDSPKRIAKEIRELGFEAVDYLGTPEALDSYFSAEIAKDLGDYCRSLGLEPNVFVYQESAWNDPDPQVTEKTLAGFEKAAATAERMGCKIVSTLVPLPYGAAGWNFKPSAPAQKQSYRLAGDYCYQKDWDTLVGNYRRALAIAKGHGLRMSIECFVGSMISTPHAMLKVLEDVGDEAFGIQLDTNHLVAQHIDPEWTIRMLGGAHIFNVHCKDHDAVSRGNIPAGCGITDYTAVIGALKDVGYQGNLTVELEFTDNPRRYNRQALEHLRQCLDGAY
;
A
#
# COMPACT_ATOMS: atom_id res chain seq x y z
N MET A 1 -8.49 -10.48 12.10
CA MET A 1 -7.58 -9.48 11.51
C MET A 1 -6.32 -9.44 12.36
N LYS A 2 -5.13 -9.35 11.72
CA LYS A 2 -3.85 -9.14 12.40
C LYS A 2 -3.42 -7.69 12.24
N PHE A 3 -2.51 -7.23 13.09
CA PHE A 3 -1.92 -5.92 12.95
C PHE A 3 -0.56 -6.02 12.26
N GLY A 4 -0.43 -5.30 11.15
CA GLY A 4 0.80 -5.17 10.37
C GLY A 4 1.45 -3.81 10.54
N ASN A 5 2.69 -3.70 10.07
CA ASN A 5 3.41 -2.43 9.99
C ASN A 5 4.19 -2.32 8.69
N ALA A 6 4.21 -1.13 8.11
CA ALA A 6 4.98 -0.81 6.92
C ALA A 6 6.44 -0.54 7.27
N ALA A 7 7.35 -1.39 6.78
CA ALA A 7 8.78 -1.29 7.11
C ALA A 7 9.43 0.00 6.60
N TRP A 8 8.95 0.56 5.49
CA TRP A 8 9.48 1.83 4.96
C TRP A 8 9.17 3.05 5.83
N GLY A 9 8.18 2.96 6.70
CA GLY A 9 7.86 4.00 7.68
C GLY A 9 8.96 4.23 8.75
N TRP A 10 9.99 3.39 8.76
CA TRP A 10 11.16 3.51 9.62
C TRP A 10 12.33 4.25 8.96
N THR A 11 12.07 4.92 7.84
CA THR A 11 13.05 5.73 7.12
C THR A 11 12.85 7.23 7.40
N PRO A 12 13.86 8.05 7.73
CA PRO A 12 15.27 7.65 7.80
C PRO A 12 15.55 6.66 8.92
N ILE A 13 16.44 5.72 8.63
CA ILE A 13 16.85 4.72 9.61
C ILE A 13 17.53 5.46 10.77
N PRO A 14 17.18 5.15 12.04
CA PRO A 14 17.84 5.75 13.19
C PRO A 14 19.36 5.64 13.10
N GLU A 15 20.10 6.71 13.47
CA GLU A 15 21.56 6.80 13.36
C GLU A 15 22.30 5.68 14.10
N ASP A 16 21.64 5.05 15.09
CA ASP A 16 22.17 3.94 15.87
C ASP A 16 22.00 2.56 15.17
N MET A 17 21.46 2.51 13.95
CA MET A 17 21.35 1.28 13.17
C MET A 17 22.58 1.06 12.28
N PRO A 18 23.29 -0.07 12.40
CA PRO A 18 24.41 -0.39 11.51
C PRO A 18 23.93 -0.55 10.05
N GLU A 19 24.77 -0.09 9.11
CA GLU A 19 24.56 -0.37 7.69
C GLU A 19 24.59 -1.88 7.43
N GLY A 20 23.71 -2.36 6.53
CA GLY A 20 23.61 -3.76 6.13
C GLY A 20 22.62 -4.62 6.90
N ASP A 21 22.41 -4.38 8.20
CA ASP A 21 21.43 -5.13 9.01
C ASP A 21 20.08 -4.42 9.20
N SER A 22 19.89 -3.28 8.59
CA SER A 22 18.73 -2.40 8.77
C SER A 22 17.37 -3.10 8.56
N PRO A 23 17.13 -3.90 7.50
CA PRO A 23 15.84 -4.55 7.30
C PRO A 23 15.49 -5.54 8.42
N LYS A 24 16.45 -6.33 8.89
CA LYS A 24 16.25 -7.29 10.00
C LYS A 24 16.01 -6.57 11.32
N ARG A 25 16.72 -5.49 11.57
CA ARG A 25 16.53 -4.69 12.77
C ARG A 25 15.16 -4.01 12.78
N ILE A 26 14.74 -3.45 11.66
CA ILE A 26 13.38 -2.90 11.50
C ILE A 26 12.33 -4.00 11.79
N ALA A 27 12.49 -5.18 11.22
CA ALA A 27 11.58 -6.31 11.48
C ALA A 27 11.52 -6.67 12.97
N LYS A 28 12.66 -6.67 13.67
CA LYS A 28 12.72 -6.91 15.13
C LYS A 28 11.99 -5.82 15.90
N GLU A 29 12.22 -4.54 15.59
CA GLU A 29 11.54 -3.40 16.21
C GLU A 29 10.01 -3.47 16.02
N ILE A 30 9.56 -3.78 14.81
CA ILE A 30 8.15 -3.97 14.49
C ILE A 30 7.56 -5.07 15.37
N ARG A 31 8.27 -6.21 15.49
CA ARG A 31 7.81 -7.32 16.32
C ARG A 31 7.80 -6.99 17.82
N GLU A 32 8.80 -6.28 18.32
CA GLU A 32 8.90 -5.84 19.72
C GLU A 32 7.79 -4.85 20.10
N LEU A 33 7.28 -4.04 19.17
CA LEU A 33 6.09 -3.23 19.37
C LEU A 33 4.79 -4.04 19.46
N GLY A 34 4.82 -5.31 19.01
CA GLY A 34 3.69 -6.22 19.08
C GLY A 34 2.91 -6.39 17.79
N PHE A 35 3.44 -5.96 16.66
CA PHE A 35 2.88 -6.27 15.34
C PHE A 35 3.07 -7.75 14.98
N GLU A 36 2.22 -8.28 14.12
CA GLU A 36 2.18 -9.69 13.71
C GLU A 36 2.51 -9.88 12.23
N ALA A 37 2.45 -8.80 11.44
CA ALA A 37 2.74 -8.79 10.01
C ALA A 37 3.60 -7.59 9.64
N VAL A 38 4.28 -7.68 8.48
CA VAL A 38 5.11 -6.62 7.94
C VAL A 38 4.92 -6.50 6.44
N ASP A 39 4.80 -5.28 5.96
CA ASP A 39 4.77 -4.94 4.55
C ASP A 39 6.10 -4.30 4.15
N TYR A 40 6.61 -4.67 2.98
CA TYR A 40 7.86 -4.14 2.41
C TYR A 40 7.58 -3.37 1.13
N LEU A 41 8.46 -2.41 0.82
CA LEU A 41 8.40 -1.62 -0.40
C LEU A 41 9.75 -1.66 -1.11
N GLY A 42 9.73 -1.86 -2.42
CA GLY A 42 10.91 -1.82 -3.27
C GLY A 42 10.71 -0.94 -4.49
N THR A 43 11.67 -0.02 -4.73
CA THR A 43 11.79 0.66 -6.01
C THR A 43 12.49 -0.24 -7.03
N PRO A 44 12.44 0.07 -8.34
CA PRO A 44 13.22 -0.68 -9.34
C PRO A 44 14.71 -0.84 -8.97
N GLU A 45 15.32 0.21 -8.40
CA GLU A 45 16.73 0.21 -7.99
C GLU A 45 16.97 -0.65 -6.73
N ALA A 46 16.03 -0.63 -5.79
CA ALA A 46 16.11 -1.41 -4.56
C ALA A 46 16.01 -2.92 -4.80
N LEU A 47 15.28 -3.35 -5.85
CA LEU A 47 15.15 -4.76 -6.21
C LEU A 47 16.50 -5.39 -6.64
N ASP A 48 17.38 -4.62 -7.24
CA ASP A 48 18.69 -5.10 -7.69
C ASP A 48 19.76 -5.03 -6.58
N SER A 49 19.52 -4.31 -5.50
CA SER A 49 20.48 -4.10 -4.41
C SER A 49 20.00 -4.65 -3.07
N TYR A 50 18.99 -4.04 -2.49
CA TYR A 50 18.47 -4.37 -1.15
C TYR A 50 17.65 -5.66 -1.08
N PHE A 51 17.06 -6.08 -2.21
CA PHE A 51 16.17 -7.24 -2.28
C PHE A 51 16.67 -8.28 -3.27
N SER A 52 18.00 -8.49 -3.37
CA SER A 52 18.53 -9.62 -4.13
C SER A 52 17.89 -10.94 -3.67
N ALA A 53 17.92 -11.96 -4.52
CA ALA A 53 17.25 -13.24 -4.25
C ALA A 53 17.62 -13.85 -2.89
N GLU A 54 18.89 -13.75 -2.50
CA GLU A 54 19.41 -14.28 -1.25
C GLU A 54 18.95 -13.44 -0.06
N ILE A 55 19.06 -12.11 -0.16
CA ILE A 55 18.64 -11.17 0.89
C ILE A 55 17.14 -11.28 1.14
N ALA A 56 16.32 -11.34 0.08
CA ALA A 56 14.87 -11.47 0.21
C ALA A 56 14.47 -12.74 0.96
N LYS A 57 15.07 -13.88 0.61
CA LYS A 57 14.82 -15.14 1.30
C LYS A 57 15.25 -15.10 2.77
N ASP A 58 16.46 -14.61 3.04
CA ASP A 58 17.02 -14.53 4.39
C ASP A 58 16.20 -13.59 5.29
N LEU A 59 15.76 -12.45 4.77
CA LEU A 59 14.87 -11.53 5.48
C LEU A 59 13.52 -12.15 5.79
N GLY A 60 12.90 -12.84 4.83
CA GLY A 60 11.65 -13.54 5.02
C GLY A 60 11.75 -14.65 6.08
N ASP A 61 12.83 -15.45 6.05
CA ASP A 61 13.09 -16.50 7.06
C ASP A 61 13.29 -15.87 8.45
N TYR A 62 14.01 -14.76 8.54
CA TYR A 62 14.21 -14.03 9.78
C TYR A 62 12.88 -13.48 10.34
N CYS A 63 12.04 -12.84 9.52
CA CYS A 63 10.73 -12.37 9.96
C CYS A 63 9.91 -13.52 10.55
N ARG A 64 9.81 -14.64 9.85
CA ARG A 64 9.09 -15.84 10.34
C ARG A 64 9.67 -16.39 11.65
N SER A 65 10.99 -16.35 11.83
CA SER A 65 11.64 -16.78 13.09
C SER A 65 11.24 -15.91 14.29
N LEU A 66 10.89 -14.64 14.04
CA LEU A 66 10.35 -13.73 15.06
C LEU A 66 8.84 -13.89 15.29
N GLY A 67 8.14 -14.70 14.49
CA GLY A 67 6.68 -14.75 14.47
C GLY A 67 6.04 -13.50 13.82
N LEU A 68 6.77 -12.86 12.91
CA LEU A 68 6.33 -11.73 12.10
C LEU A 68 6.08 -12.21 10.66
N GLU A 69 4.86 -12.09 10.15
CA GLU A 69 4.48 -12.59 8.82
C GLU A 69 4.80 -11.54 7.75
N PRO A 70 5.69 -11.80 6.75
CA PRO A 70 5.75 -10.98 5.56
C PRO A 70 4.40 -11.09 4.82
N ASN A 71 3.76 -9.93 4.55
CA ASN A 71 2.40 -9.93 4.03
C ASN A 71 2.30 -9.35 2.62
N VAL A 72 2.69 -8.09 2.44
CA VAL A 72 2.68 -7.41 1.15
C VAL A 72 4.08 -6.97 0.77
N PHE A 73 4.42 -7.14 -0.51
CA PHE A 73 5.55 -6.47 -1.13
C PHE A 73 5.03 -5.44 -2.13
N VAL A 74 5.27 -4.17 -1.86
CA VAL A 74 4.84 -3.05 -2.72
C VAL A 74 5.93 -2.74 -3.73
N TYR A 75 5.62 -2.85 -5.01
CA TYR A 75 6.46 -2.36 -6.10
C TYR A 75 6.12 -0.90 -6.39
N GLN A 76 7.05 -0.02 -6.03
CA GLN A 76 6.88 1.42 -6.19
C GLN A 76 7.13 1.85 -7.63
N GLU A 77 6.16 1.64 -8.49
CA GLU A 77 6.17 2.01 -9.89
C GLU A 77 4.82 2.65 -10.27
N SER A 78 4.86 3.65 -11.12
CA SER A 78 3.69 4.41 -11.56
C SER A 78 3.53 4.55 -13.09
N ALA A 79 4.38 3.88 -13.87
CA ALA A 79 4.33 3.97 -15.34
C ALA A 79 3.35 2.98 -16.02
N TRP A 80 2.32 2.56 -15.27
CA TRP A 80 1.37 1.52 -15.71
C TRP A 80 0.48 1.92 -16.88
N ASN A 81 0.31 3.22 -17.13
CA ASN A 81 -0.52 3.77 -18.20
C ASN A 81 0.30 4.47 -19.29
N ASP A 82 1.62 4.28 -19.31
CA ASP A 82 2.46 4.84 -20.36
C ASP A 82 2.14 4.18 -21.69
N PRO A 83 1.85 4.93 -22.76
CA PRO A 83 1.52 4.38 -24.07
C PRO A 83 2.73 3.85 -24.85
N ASP A 84 3.96 4.11 -24.39
CA ASP A 84 5.17 3.57 -25.00
C ASP A 84 5.35 2.09 -24.63
N PRO A 85 5.33 1.18 -25.62
CA PRO A 85 5.52 -0.24 -25.36
C PRO A 85 6.86 -0.56 -24.66
N GLN A 86 7.92 0.22 -24.88
CA GLN A 86 9.21 -0.01 -24.24
C GLN A 86 9.15 0.30 -22.74
N VAL A 87 8.42 1.35 -22.36
CA VAL A 87 8.18 1.68 -20.95
C VAL A 87 7.33 0.60 -20.29
N THR A 88 6.26 0.17 -20.95
CA THR A 88 5.41 -0.94 -20.49
C THR A 88 6.22 -2.22 -20.24
N GLU A 89 7.05 -2.66 -21.18
CA GLU A 89 7.86 -3.88 -21.02
C GLU A 89 8.87 -3.74 -19.88
N LYS A 90 9.49 -2.57 -19.72
CA LYS A 90 10.38 -2.28 -18.58
C LYS A 90 9.64 -2.35 -17.23
N THR A 91 8.46 -1.74 -17.15
CA THR A 91 7.61 -1.75 -15.95
C THR A 91 7.22 -3.18 -15.57
N LEU A 92 6.80 -4.00 -16.53
CA LEU A 92 6.44 -5.41 -16.31
C LEU A 92 7.65 -6.26 -15.93
N ALA A 93 8.81 -6.05 -16.54
CA ALA A 93 10.04 -6.74 -16.15
C ALA A 93 10.48 -6.39 -14.71
N GLY A 94 10.28 -5.13 -14.28
CA GLY A 94 10.48 -4.73 -12.89
C GLY A 94 9.48 -5.39 -11.93
N PHE A 95 8.23 -5.48 -12.35
CA PHE A 95 7.18 -6.15 -11.56
C PHE A 95 7.43 -7.66 -11.43
N GLU A 96 7.96 -8.33 -12.46
CA GLU A 96 8.40 -9.73 -12.38
C GLU A 96 9.46 -9.92 -11.28
N LYS A 97 10.46 -9.03 -11.22
CA LYS A 97 11.45 -9.04 -10.13
C LYS A 97 10.80 -8.84 -8.76
N ALA A 98 9.84 -7.91 -8.66
CA ALA A 98 9.12 -7.66 -7.42
C ALA A 98 8.28 -8.86 -6.98
N ALA A 99 7.58 -9.52 -7.90
CA ALA A 99 6.83 -10.73 -7.63
C ALA A 99 7.74 -11.88 -7.17
N ALA A 100 8.87 -12.09 -7.84
CA ALA A 100 9.87 -13.06 -7.42
C ALA A 100 10.47 -12.75 -6.05
N THR A 101 10.64 -11.47 -5.71
CA THR A 101 11.08 -11.03 -4.38
C THR A 101 10.02 -11.33 -3.33
N ALA A 102 8.77 -10.98 -3.59
CA ALA A 102 7.62 -11.26 -2.71
C ALA A 102 7.48 -12.76 -2.41
N GLU A 103 7.58 -13.60 -3.44
CA GLU A 103 7.56 -15.07 -3.29
C GLU A 103 8.69 -15.56 -2.38
N ARG A 104 9.94 -15.13 -2.62
CA ARG A 104 11.10 -15.53 -1.81
C ARG A 104 11.01 -15.09 -0.36
N MET A 105 10.48 -13.90 -0.12
CA MET A 105 10.20 -13.42 1.23
C MET A 105 9.08 -14.20 1.91
N GLY A 106 8.20 -14.84 1.13
CA GLY A 106 7.00 -15.52 1.61
C GLY A 106 5.82 -14.59 1.82
N CYS A 107 5.80 -13.45 1.13
CA CYS A 107 4.62 -12.60 1.06
C CYS A 107 3.46 -13.33 0.36
N LYS A 108 2.25 -12.88 0.62
CA LYS A 108 1.02 -13.41 -0.03
C LYS A 108 0.53 -12.54 -1.17
N ILE A 109 0.94 -11.28 -1.16
CA ILE A 109 0.46 -10.24 -2.04
C ILE A 109 1.66 -9.47 -2.59
N VAL A 110 1.65 -9.22 -3.89
CA VAL A 110 2.45 -8.18 -4.50
C VAL A 110 1.53 -7.02 -4.86
N SER A 111 1.88 -5.82 -4.44
CA SER A 111 1.10 -4.60 -4.66
C SER A 111 1.85 -3.62 -5.54
N THR A 112 1.12 -2.67 -6.12
CA THR A 112 1.73 -1.54 -6.83
C THR A 112 0.85 -0.30 -6.73
N LEU A 113 1.42 0.86 -7.07
CA LEU A 113 0.70 2.13 -7.02
C LEU A 113 -0.16 2.34 -8.28
N VAL A 114 -1.30 2.99 -8.10
CA VAL A 114 -2.10 3.48 -9.23
C VAL A 114 -1.43 4.74 -9.80
N PRO A 115 -1.25 4.85 -11.14
CA PRO A 115 -0.65 6.04 -11.72
C PRO A 115 -1.56 7.26 -11.66
N LEU A 116 -0.96 8.44 -11.84
CA LEU A 116 -1.67 9.64 -12.26
C LEU A 116 -2.16 9.46 -13.71
N PRO A 117 -3.13 10.28 -14.17
CA PRO A 117 -3.44 10.35 -15.60
C PRO A 117 -2.17 10.59 -16.43
N TYR A 118 -2.04 9.89 -17.55
CA TYR A 118 -0.85 9.98 -18.39
C TYR A 118 -0.53 11.42 -18.82
N GLY A 119 0.72 11.79 -18.68
CA GLY A 119 1.16 13.16 -18.98
C GLY A 119 0.73 14.22 -17.97
N ALA A 120 0.18 13.82 -16.82
CA ALA A 120 -0.14 14.77 -15.74
C ALA A 120 1.13 15.50 -15.27
N ALA A 121 1.12 16.82 -15.37
CA ALA A 121 2.25 17.66 -14.99
C ALA A 121 1.90 18.57 -13.81
N GLY A 122 2.89 18.81 -12.94
CA GLY A 122 2.75 19.74 -11.82
C GLY A 122 2.07 19.15 -10.59
N TRP A 123 1.90 17.83 -10.53
CA TRP A 123 1.45 17.17 -9.32
C TRP A 123 2.55 17.22 -8.25
N ASN A 124 2.18 17.67 -7.07
CA ASN A 124 3.08 17.76 -5.92
C ASN A 124 2.33 17.27 -4.67
N PHE A 125 2.39 15.99 -4.46
CA PHE A 125 1.86 15.38 -3.25
C PHE A 125 3.00 15.17 -2.25
N LYS A 126 2.79 15.67 -1.05
CA LYS A 126 3.62 15.35 0.11
C LYS A 126 2.68 14.86 1.20
N PRO A 127 2.77 13.60 1.63
CA PRO A 127 1.87 13.03 2.65
C PRO A 127 1.79 13.85 3.93
N SER A 128 2.90 14.50 4.29
CA SER A 128 3.03 15.34 5.49
C SER A 128 2.78 16.84 5.25
N ALA A 129 2.51 17.25 4.02
CA ALA A 129 2.23 18.67 3.73
C ALA A 129 0.76 18.99 4.03
N PRO A 130 0.46 20.27 4.36
CA PRO A 130 -0.91 20.75 4.37
C PRO A 130 -1.62 20.32 3.09
N ALA A 131 -2.92 20.01 3.17
CA ALA A 131 -3.74 19.63 2.02
C ALA A 131 -3.67 20.75 0.99
N GLN A 132 -2.63 20.70 0.19
CA GLN A 132 -2.46 21.63 -0.93
C GLN A 132 -3.45 21.23 -2.00
N LYS A 133 -3.92 22.22 -2.74
CA LYS A 133 -4.73 21.97 -3.90
C LYS A 133 -3.99 20.99 -4.81
N GLN A 134 -4.45 19.77 -4.79
CA GLN A 134 -3.91 18.71 -5.64
C GLN A 134 -4.44 18.99 -7.05
N SER A 135 -3.61 19.63 -7.84
CA SER A 135 -3.93 19.96 -9.22
C SER A 135 -2.76 19.54 -10.09
N TYR A 136 -3.08 18.84 -11.13
CA TYR A 136 -2.20 18.61 -12.25
C TYR A 136 -2.83 19.18 -13.51
N ARG A 137 -2.02 19.40 -14.53
CA ARG A 137 -2.48 19.82 -15.84
C ARG A 137 -2.39 18.64 -16.78
N LEU A 138 -3.42 18.44 -17.56
CA LEU A 138 -3.46 17.46 -18.64
C LEU A 138 -3.26 18.16 -19.98
N ALA A 139 -2.70 17.43 -20.94
CA ALA A 139 -2.65 17.90 -22.34
C ALA A 139 -4.07 18.09 -22.91
N GLY A 140 -4.23 19.01 -23.86
CA GLY A 140 -5.54 19.30 -24.43
C GLY A 140 -6.13 18.16 -25.26
N ASP A 141 -5.33 17.21 -25.66
CA ASP A 141 -5.68 15.99 -26.38
C ASP A 141 -5.75 14.74 -25.49
N TYR A 142 -5.71 14.90 -24.18
CA TYR A 142 -5.83 13.80 -23.23
C TYR A 142 -7.11 12.98 -23.45
N CYS A 143 -6.97 11.67 -23.54
CA CYS A 143 -8.07 10.75 -23.73
C CYS A 143 -8.14 9.74 -22.59
N TYR A 144 -9.06 9.94 -21.66
CA TYR A 144 -9.25 9.07 -20.50
C TYR A 144 -9.45 7.59 -20.87
N GLN A 145 -10.27 7.29 -21.89
CA GLN A 145 -10.56 5.91 -22.28
C GLN A 145 -9.29 5.18 -22.76
N LYS A 146 -8.46 5.84 -23.56
CA LYS A 146 -7.20 5.25 -24.02
C LYS A 146 -6.24 5.00 -22.87
N ASP A 147 -6.14 5.96 -21.94
CA ASP A 147 -5.31 5.85 -20.74
C ASP A 147 -5.79 4.69 -19.85
N TRP A 148 -7.10 4.60 -19.62
CA TRP A 148 -7.74 3.53 -18.87
C TRP A 148 -7.52 2.14 -19.49
N ASP A 149 -7.72 2.00 -20.79
CA ASP A 149 -7.56 0.72 -21.50
C ASP A 149 -6.10 0.24 -21.43
N THR A 150 -5.14 1.16 -21.55
CA THR A 150 -3.71 0.86 -21.37
C THR A 150 -3.44 0.35 -19.96
N LEU A 151 -3.93 1.07 -18.95
CA LEU A 151 -3.76 0.71 -17.54
C LEU A 151 -4.33 -0.68 -17.23
N VAL A 152 -5.58 -0.94 -17.60
CA VAL A 152 -6.24 -2.22 -17.35
C VAL A 152 -5.54 -3.37 -18.09
N GLY A 153 -5.11 -3.12 -19.32
CA GLY A 153 -4.35 -4.10 -20.11
C GLY A 153 -3.04 -4.49 -19.41
N ASN A 154 -2.33 -3.50 -18.87
CA ASN A 154 -1.07 -3.74 -18.16
C ASN A 154 -1.29 -4.39 -16.78
N TYR A 155 -2.35 -4.05 -16.06
CA TYR A 155 -2.70 -4.74 -14.81
C TYR A 155 -3.05 -6.22 -15.02
N ARG A 156 -3.75 -6.56 -16.11
CA ARG A 156 -4.01 -7.98 -16.45
C ARG A 156 -2.72 -8.75 -16.72
N ARG A 157 -1.74 -8.12 -17.39
CA ARG A 157 -0.42 -8.73 -17.64
C ARG A 157 0.36 -8.89 -16.32
N ALA A 158 0.37 -7.87 -15.48
CA ALA A 158 1.00 -7.93 -14.16
C ALA A 158 0.35 -8.99 -13.25
N LEU A 159 -0.98 -9.10 -13.28
CA LEU A 159 -1.69 -10.15 -12.54
C LEU A 159 -1.30 -11.56 -13.00
N ALA A 160 -1.12 -11.78 -14.29
CA ALA A 160 -0.64 -13.07 -14.79
C ALA A 160 0.76 -13.41 -14.26
N ILE A 161 1.64 -12.41 -14.14
CA ILE A 161 2.95 -12.53 -13.51
C ILE A 161 2.78 -12.91 -12.02
N ALA A 162 2.00 -12.15 -11.26
CA ALA A 162 1.78 -12.43 -9.83
C ALA A 162 1.25 -13.85 -9.60
N LYS A 163 0.28 -14.29 -10.40
CA LYS A 163 -0.27 -15.67 -10.36
C LYS A 163 0.79 -16.73 -10.69
N GLY A 164 1.73 -16.44 -11.58
CA GLY A 164 2.88 -17.30 -11.90
C GLY A 164 3.78 -17.55 -10.69
N HIS A 165 3.83 -16.62 -9.75
CA HIS A 165 4.55 -16.72 -8.47
C HIS A 165 3.68 -17.19 -7.30
N GLY A 166 2.43 -17.61 -7.56
CA GLY A 166 1.50 -18.02 -6.52
C GLY A 166 0.98 -16.88 -5.62
N LEU A 167 1.05 -15.65 -6.11
CA LEU A 167 0.67 -14.44 -5.38
C LEU A 167 -0.68 -13.90 -5.86
N ARG A 168 -1.37 -13.18 -4.99
CA ARG A 168 -2.40 -12.24 -5.36
C ARG A 168 -1.77 -10.88 -5.70
N MET A 169 -2.45 -10.09 -6.52
CA MET A 169 -2.02 -8.73 -6.84
C MET A 169 -3.01 -7.71 -6.27
N SER A 170 -2.51 -6.68 -5.62
CA SER A 170 -3.31 -5.51 -5.25
C SER A 170 -2.76 -4.23 -5.86
N ILE A 171 -3.62 -3.22 -5.91
CA ILE A 171 -3.24 -1.86 -6.26
C ILE A 171 -3.55 -0.93 -5.10
N GLU A 172 -2.64 0.00 -4.83
CA GLU A 172 -2.87 1.05 -3.85
C GLU A 172 -3.39 2.30 -4.53
N CYS A 173 -4.59 2.69 -4.10
CA CYS A 173 -5.31 3.84 -4.62
C CYS A 173 -5.01 5.06 -3.77
N PHE A 174 -4.39 6.09 -4.33
CA PHE A 174 -4.05 7.30 -3.62
C PHE A 174 -4.72 8.54 -4.23
N VAL A 175 -4.77 9.58 -3.43
CA VAL A 175 -5.39 10.86 -3.80
C VAL A 175 -4.78 11.43 -5.07
N GLY A 176 -5.63 11.77 -6.05
CA GLY A 176 -5.21 12.31 -7.35
C GLY A 176 -4.87 11.26 -8.41
N SER A 177 -4.75 9.97 -8.05
CA SER A 177 -4.52 8.90 -9.02
C SER A 177 -5.75 8.64 -9.91
N MET A 178 -5.56 7.89 -10.99
CA MET A 178 -6.67 7.52 -11.90
C MET A 178 -7.77 6.72 -11.20
N ILE A 179 -7.40 5.98 -10.16
CA ILE A 179 -8.32 5.16 -9.36
C ILE A 179 -8.24 5.64 -7.92
N SER A 180 -8.86 6.78 -7.65
CA SER A 180 -8.82 7.42 -6.32
C SER A 180 -10.17 7.41 -5.60
N THR A 181 -11.25 6.95 -6.25
CA THR A 181 -12.59 6.91 -5.68
C THR A 181 -13.13 5.47 -5.62
N PRO A 182 -14.09 5.16 -4.71
CA PRO A 182 -14.69 3.82 -4.61
C PRO A 182 -15.30 3.34 -5.93
N HIS A 183 -15.92 4.23 -6.70
CA HIS A 183 -16.50 3.87 -8.00
C HIS A 183 -15.42 3.50 -9.03
N ALA A 184 -14.29 4.21 -9.04
CA ALA A 184 -13.17 3.84 -9.90
C ALA A 184 -12.51 2.53 -9.46
N MET A 185 -12.47 2.25 -8.13
CA MET A 185 -12.02 0.98 -7.59
C MET A 185 -12.92 -0.18 -8.06
N LEU A 186 -14.24 -0.04 -7.96
CA LEU A 186 -15.19 -1.04 -8.47
C LEU A 186 -15.03 -1.25 -9.97
N LYS A 187 -14.86 -0.16 -10.73
CA LYS A 187 -14.69 -0.23 -12.18
C LYS A 187 -13.43 -1.03 -12.57
N VAL A 188 -12.29 -0.79 -11.93
CA VAL A 188 -11.06 -1.53 -12.27
C VAL A 188 -11.16 -2.99 -11.85
N LEU A 189 -11.80 -3.31 -10.73
CA LEU A 189 -12.05 -4.68 -10.30
C LEU A 189 -12.90 -5.43 -11.34
N GLU A 190 -13.98 -4.81 -11.83
CA GLU A 190 -14.83 -5.36 -12.88
C GLU A 190 -14.06 -5.53 -14.21
N ASP A 191 -13.32 -4.48 -14.62
CA ASP A 191 -12.61 -4.48 -15.89
C ASP A 191 -11.43 -5.48 -15.89
N VAL A 192 -10.71 -5.65 -14.78
CA VAL A 192 -9.67 -6.71 -14.68
C VAL A 192 -10.32 -8.09 -14.61
N GLY A 193 -11.36 -8.27 -13.81
CA GLY A 193 -12.25 -9.41 -13.80
C GLY A 193 -11.63 -10.71 -13.25
N ASP A 194 -10.77 -10.63 -12.23
CA ASP A 194 -10.13 -11.81 -11.62
C ASP A 194 -10.10 -11.68 -10.08
N GLU A 195 -10.47 -12.73 -9.36
CA GLU A 195 -10.51 -12.75 -7.90
C GLU A 195 -9.15 -12.64 -7.21
N ALA A 196 -8.05 -12.88 -7.94
CA ALA A 196 -6.70 -12.69 -7.46
C ALA A 196 -6.21 -11.23 -7.60
N PHE A 197 -7.07 -10.33 -8.12
CA PHE A 197 -6.82 -8.90 -8.20
C PHE A 197 -7.69 -8.14 -7.18
N GLY A 198 -7.09 -7.24 -6.41
CA GLY A 198 -7.80 -6.53 -5.34
C GLY A 198 -7.22 -5.16 -5.04
N ILE A 199 -7.75 -4.57 -3.97
CA ILE A 199 -7.41 -3.23 -3.51
C ILE A 199 -6.59 -3.31 -2.22
N GLN A 200 -5.50 -2.58 -2.17
CA GLN A 200 -4.87 -2.13 -0.95
C GLN A 200 -5.51 -0.79 -0.57
N LEU A 201 -6.35 -0.83 0.46
CA LEU A 201 -7.13 0.33 0.89
C LEU A 201 -6.29 1.18 1.85
N ASP A 202 -6.19 2.47 1.60
CA ASP A 202 -5.53 3.41 2.49
C ASP A 202 -6.56 4.42 3.02
N THR A 203 -6.73 4.43 4.34
CA THR A 203 -7.71 5.29 5.01
C THR A 203 -7.38 6.78 4.88
N ASN A 204 -6.10 7.15 4.95
CA ASN A 204 -5.67 8.53 4.80
C ASN A 204 -5.99 9.11 3.41
N HIS A 205 -5.78 8.31 2.36
CA HIS A 205 -6.05 8.77 1.00
C HIS A 205 -7.53 8.97 0.71
N LEU A 206 -8.40 8.21 1.37
CA LEU A 206 -9.85 8.42 1.29
C LEU A 206 -10.25 9.70 2.05
N VAL A 207 -9.83 9.83 3.30
CA VAL A 207 -10.17 10.99 4.16
C VAL A 207 -9.64 12.29 3.57
N ALA A 208 -8.44 12.28 2.98
CA ALA A 208 -7.88 13.43 2.27
C ALA A 208 -8.77 13.95 1.12
N GLN A 209 -9.65 13.10 0.59
CA GLN A 209 -10.63 13.43 -0.45
C GLN A 209 -12.07 13.60 0.10
N HIS A 210 -12.22 13.63 1.43
CA HIS A 210 -13.53 13.64 2.09
C HIS A 210 -14.40 12.44 1.73
N ILE A 211 -13.78 11.28 1.46
CA ILE A 211 -14.45 10.01 1.22
C ILE A 211 -14.43 9.21 2.52
N ASP A 212 -15.58 8.72 2.93
CA ASP A 212 -15.74 7.90 4.12
C ASP A 212 -15.16 6.49 3.89
N PRO A 213 -14.16 6.05 4.71
CA PRO A 213 -13.61 4.72 4.60
C PRO A 213 -14.62 3.60 4.90
N GLU A 214 -15.54 3.78 5.87
CA GLU A 214 -16.56 2.80 6.20
C GLU A 214 -17.47 2.53 4.98
N TRP A 215 -17.96 3.59 4.36
CA TRP A 215 -18.78 3.48 3.16
C TRP A 215 -18.04 2.80 2.02
N THR A 216 -16.74 3.16 1.81
CA THR A 216 -15.90 2.54 0.80
C THR A 216 -15.74 1.03 1.01
N ILE A 217 -15.48 0.60 2.26
CA ILE A 217 -15.35 -0.81 2.63
C ILE A 217 -16.64 -1.57 2.31
N ARG A 218 -17.81 -1.00 2.66
CA ARG A 218 -19.11 -1.63 2.39
C ARG A 218 -19.42 -1.71 0.90
N MET A 219 -18.99 -0.72 0.11
CA MET A 219 -19.13 -0.75 -1.36
C MET A 219 -18.27 -1.84 -2.00
N LEU A 220 -17.01 -1.97 -1.60
CA LEU A 220 -16.07 -2.90 -2.21
C LEU A 220 -16.35 -4.35 -1.80
N GLY A 221 -16.76 -4.56 -0.54
CA GLY A 221 -16.87 -5.90 0.04
C GLY A 221 -15.51 -6.52 0.38
N GLY A 222 -15.52 -7.40 1.38
CA GLY A 222 -14.28 -7.95 1.96
C GLY A 222 -13.44 -8.82 1.02
N ALA A 223 -14.07 -9.39 -0.01
CA ALA A 223 -13.38 -10.22 -1.01
C ALA A 223 -12.41 -9.41 -1.89
N HIS A 224 -12.66 -8.12 -2.08
CA HIS A 224 -11.88 -7.25 -2.96
C HIS A 224 -10.82 -6.43 -2.21
N ILE A 225 -10.85 -6.41 -0.87
CA ILE A 225 -9.87 -5.70 -0.06
C ILE A 225 -8.83 -6.72 0.42
N PHE A 226 -7.56 -6.54 0.01
CA PHE A 226 -6.51 -7.50 0.34
C PHE A 226 -5.63 -7.06 1.49
N ASN A 227 -5.47 -5.76 1.67
CA ASN A 227 -4.76 -5.15 2.80
C ASN A 227 -5.38 -3.78 3.11
N VAL A 228 -5.26 -3.33 4.35
CA VAL A 228 -5.71 -1.99 4.76
C VAL A 228 -4.54 -1.26 5.40
N HIS A 229 -4.12 -0.15 4.79
CA HIS A 229 -3.18 0.79 5.38
C HIS A 229 -3.94 1.76 6.30
N CYS A 230 -3.52 1.78 7.55
CA CYS A 230 -4.10 2.59 8.61
C CYS A 230 -3.17 3.74 8.93
N LYS A 231 -3.49 4.90 8.43
CA LYS A 231 -2.93 6.19 8.81
C LYS A 231 -4.04 7.24 8.75
N ASP A 232 -3.94 8.25 9.58
CA ASP A 232 -5.02 9.20 9.76
C ASP A 232 -4.77 10.54 9.04
N HIS A 233 -5.81 11.32 8.90
CA HIS A 233 -5.83 12.64 8.27
C HIS A 233 -6.79 13.55 9.04
N ASP A 234 -6.48 14.85 9.11
CA ASP A 234 -7.38 15.85 9.72
C ASP A 234 -8.44 16.41 8.76
N ALA A 235 -8.47 15.89 7.53
CA ALA A 235 -9.30 16.31 6.39
C ALA A 235 -9.12 17.77 5.93
N VAL A 236 -8.18 18.51 6.50
CA VAL A 236 -7.96 19.93 6.17
C VAL A 236 -6.54 20.17 5.68
N SER A 237 -5.56 19.81 6.47
CA SER A 237 -4.18 20.26 6.24
C SER A 237 -3.11 19.23 6.56
N ARG A 238 -3.42 18.17 7.28
CA ARG A 238 -2.42 17.24 7.77
C ARG A 238 -2.88 15.81 7.63
N GLY A 239 -2.14 15.05 6.84
CA GLY A 239 -2.23 13.59 6.74
C GLY A 239 -1.00 12.90 7.28
N ASN A 240 -0.94 11.58 7.13
CA ASN A 240 0.16 10.75 7.60
C ASN A 240 0.42 10.92 9.11
N ILE A 241 -0.65 10.91 9.89
CA ILE A 241 -0.62 10.95 11.34
C ILE A 241 -1.09 9.61 11.91
N PRO A 242 -0.71 9.27 13.15
CA PRO A 242 -1.11 7.99 13.74
C PRO A 242 -2.62 7.80 13.75
N ALA A 243 -3.09 6.60 13.50
CA ALA A 243 -4.48 6.22 13.66
C ALA A 243 -5.00 6.66 15.04
N GLY A 244 -6.16 7.32 15.06
CA GLY A 244 -6.75 7.94 16.25
C GLY A 244 -6.27 9.36 16.55
N CYS A 245 -5.43 9.97 15.71
CA CYS A 245 -5.00 11.35 15.84
C CYS A 245 -5.64 12.31 14.82
N GLY A 246 -6.43 11.80 13.91
CA GLY A 246 -7.17 12.53 12.91
C GLY A 246 -8.68 12.42 13.11
N ILE A 247 -9.40 12.35 11.99
CA ILE A 247 -10.87 12.30 12.01
C ILE A 247 -11.44 10.93 11.63
N THR A 248 -10.60 9.94 11.32
CA THR A 248 -11.05 8.61 10.92
C THR A 248 -11.67 7.89 12.10
N ASP A 249 -12.94 7.49 11.99
CA ASP A 249 -13.58 6.60 12.96
C ASP A 249 -13.14 5.15 12.71
N TYR A 250 -12.04 4.74 13.38
CA TYR A 250 -11.53 3.39 13.25
C TYR A 250 -12.45 2.32 13.87
N THR A 251 -13.34 2.69 14.77
CA THR A 251 -14.36 1.75 15.29
C THR A 251 -15.34 1.40 14.17
N ALA A 252 -15.83 2.40 13.45
CA ALA A 252 -16.70 2.19 12.29
C ALA A 252 -15.97 1.45 11.14
N VAL A 253 -14.73 1.83 10.84
CA VAL A 253 -13.88 1.15 9.83
C VAL A 253 -13.71 -0.34 10.15
N ILE A 254 -13.31 -0.67 11.38
CA ILE A 254 -13.11 -2.06 11.81
C ILE A 254 -14.44 -2.82 11.87
N GLY A 255 -15.52 -2.16 12.28
CA GLY A 255 -16.87 -2.72 12.23
C GLY A 255 -17.27 -3.09 10.81
N ALA A 256 -17.11 -2.18 9.86
CA ALA A 256 -17.41 -2.44 8.45
C ALA A 256 -16.56 -3.58 7.87
N LEU A 257 -15.27 -3.64 8.19
CA LEU A 257 -14.40 -4.74 7.76
C LEU A 257 -14.86 -6.10 8.31
N LYS A 258 -15.30 -6.15 9.58
CA LYS A 258 -15.90 -7.36 10.17
C LYS A 258 -17.20 -7.76 9.45
N ASP A 259 -18.08 -6.80 9.20
CA ASP A 259 -19.39 -7.02 8.57
C ASP A 259 -19.27 -7.55 7.13
N VAL A 260 -18.27 -7.08 6.37
CA VAL A 260 -18.02 -7.58 5.01
C VAL A 260 -17.15 -8.84 4.97
N GLY A 261 -16.77 -9.40 6.12
CA GLY A 261 -16.01 -10.64 6.22
C GLY A 261 -14.53 -10.52 5.84
N TYR A 262 -13.93 -9.32 5.98
CA TYR A 262 -12.51 -9.10 5.71
C TYR A 262 -11.60 -9.96 6.59
N GLN A 263 -10.60 -10.61 6.00
CA GLN A 263 -9.67 -11.52 6.68
C GLN A 263 -8.21 -11.09 6.60
N GLY A 264 -7.92 -9.96 5.97
CA GLY A 264 -6.57 -9.43 5.82
C GLY A 264 -6.04 -8.71 7.06
N ASN A 265 -4.99 -7.93 6.88
CA ASN A 265 -4.31 -7.21 7.93
C ASN A 265 -4.72 -5.73 7.99
N LEU A 266 -4.59 -5.16 9.19
CA LEU A 266 -4.61 -3.72 9.45
C LEU A 266 -3.17 -3.28 9.61
N THR A 267 -2.59 -2.69 8.58
CA THR A 267 -1.18 -2.30 8.54
C THR A 267 -1.03 -0.82 8.89
N VAL A 268 -0.37 -0.51 10.00
CA VAL A 268 0.02 0.87 10.31
C VAL A 268 1.10 1.31 9.34
N GLU A 269 0.84 2.38 8.62
CA GLU A 269 1.77 3.00 7.69
C GLU A 269 1.98 4.47 8.06
N LEU A 270 3.18 4.79 8.53
CA LEU A 270 3.56 6.16 8.90
C LEU A 270 4.92 6.46 8.30
N GLU A 271 4.98 7.45 7.42
CA GLU A 271 6.21 7.84 6.70
C GLU A 271 6.79 9.13 7.28
N PHE A 272 8.10 9.30 7.15
CA PHE A 272 8.81 10.56 7.46
C PHE A 272 8.52 11.10 8.87
N THR A 273 8.41 10.22 9.86
CA THR A 273 8.19 10.61 11.25
C THR A 273 9.53 10.78 11.97
N ASP A 274 9.58 11.70 12.93
CA ASP A 274 10.74 11.93 13.78
C ASP A 274 10.89 10.88 14.90
N ASN A 275 9.83 10.11 15.17
CA ASN A 275 9.84 9.06 16.18
C ASN A 275 8.94 7.87 15.78
N PRO A 276 9.41 6.98 14.88
CA PRO A 276 8.60 5.87 14.37
C PRO A 276 8.14 4.92 15.49
N ARG A 277 8.98 4.65 16.51
CA ARG A 277 8.58 3.77 17.63
C ARG A 277 7.37 4.30 18.39
N ARG A 278 7.38 5.58 18.71
CA ARG A 278 6.29 6.24 19.46
C ARG A 278 4.99 6.21 18.66
N TYR A 279 5.05 6.67 17.43
CA TYR A 279 3.84 6.85 16.62
C TYR A 279 3.23 5.53 16.15
N ASN A 280 4.06 4.53 15.79
CA ASN A 280 3.57 3.20 15.48
C ASN A 280 2.93 2.51 16.70
N ARG A 281 3.51 2.67 17.90
CA ARG A 281 2.91 2.17 19.14
C ARG A 281 1.55 2.82 19.41
N GLN A 282 1.47 4.14 19.32
CA GLN A 282 0.24 4.90 19.52
C GLN A 282 -0.88 4.45 18.58
N ALA A 283 -0.57 4.30 17.28
CA ALA A 283 -1.53 3.81 16.29
C ALA A 283 -1.99 2.38 16.59
N LEU A 284 -1.05 1.47 16.92
CA LEU A 284 -1.37 0.08 17.26
C LEU A 284 -2.27 -0.02 18.49
N GLU A 285 -1.99 0.74 19.55
CA GLU A 285 -2.79 0.76 20.76
C GLU A 285 -4.21 1.24 20.49
N HIS A 286 -4.39 2.30 19.70
CA HIS A 286 -5.69 2.78 19.28
C HIS A 286 -6.47 1.74 18.45
N LEU A 287 -5.84 1.16 17.43
CA LEU A 287 -6.49 0.15 16.58
C LEU A 287 -6.91 -1.10 17.37
N ARG A 288 -6.12 -1.52 18.37
CA ARG A 288 -6.48 -2.62 19.28
C ARG A 288 -7.72 -2.28 20.10
N GLN A 289 -7.76 -1.07 20.69
CA GLN A 289 -8.94 -0.62 21.44
C GLN A 289 -10.20 -0.61 20.57
N CYS A 290 -10.11 -0.13 19.33
CA CYS A 290 -11.22 -0.18 18.37
C CYS A 290 -11.64 -1.62 18.03
N LEU A 291 -10.68 -2.54 17.85
CA LEU A 291 -10.97 -3.94 17.56
C LEU A 291 -11.67 -4.66 18.71
N ASP A 292 -11.28 -4.35 19.94
CA ASP A 292 -11.83 -4.93 21.19
C ASP A 292 -13.17 -4.30 21.58
N GLY A 293 -13.61 -3.26 20.88
CA GLY A 293 -14.87 -2.56 21.16
C GLY A 293 -14.83 -1.72 22.43
N ALA A 294 -13.66 -1.17 22.76
CA ALA A 294 -13.45 -0.37 23.98
C ALA A 294 -13.92 1.10 23.86
N TYR A 295 -14.65 1.46 22.78
CA TYR A 295 -15.25 2.76 22.54
C TYR A 295 -16.76 2.66 22.38
#